data_aef1b7521e5f9f65874c5b0038c2091f
#
_entry.id   aef1b7521e5f9f65874c5b0038c2091f
#
_cell.length_a   1.000
_cell.length_b   1.000
_cell.length_c   1.000
_cell.angle_alpha   90.00
_cell.angle_beta   90.00
_cell.angle_gamma   90.00
#
_symmetry.space_group_name_H-M   'P 1'
#
loop_
_entity.id
_entity.type
_entity.pdbx_description
1 polymer ?
#
loop_
_entity_poly.entity_id
_entity_poly.type
_entity_poly.pdbx_seq_one_letter_code
_entity_poly.pdbx_strand_id
1 'polypeptide(L)'
;SKSRLRPGQIVYDIGCGSGSISIEAAIQVESSGKVLAIDYDKKAVELTKKNIEKFALSNISVIFGNAKEKILDLEEADAIFIGGTGGDTKEIVEISQNKLKSGGRIVIGIILIETLYSVLQVLDQLQFKSIDITQVTIAKSRKTSTGTMMLARNPVTIISATKV
;
A
#
# COMPACT_ATOMS: atom_id res chain seq x y z
N SER A 1 -3.82 -2.42 -13.51
CA SER A 1 -3.40 -2.14 -12.13
C SER A 1 -1.90 -2.39 -11.95
N LYS A 2 -1.21 -1.57 -11.15
CA LYS A 2 0.26 -1.65 -10.90
C LYS A 2 0.65 -2.93 -10.16
N SER A 3 -0.22 -3.45 -9.31
CA SER A 3 0.01 -4.65 -8.50
C SER A 3 -0.14 -5.96 -9.28
N ARG A 4 -0.94 -5.99 -10.34
CA ARG A 4 -1.23 -7.18 -11.17
C ARG A 4 -1.74 -8.36 -10.33
N LEU A 5 -2.62 -8.08 -9.35
CA LEU A 5 -3.19 -9.09 -8.48
C LEU A 5 -3.97 -10.16 -9.23
N ARG A 6 -3.95 -11.39 -8.69
CA ARG A 6 -4.66 -12.56 -9.19
C ARG A 6 -5.35 -13.30 -8.04
N PRO A 7 -6.41 -14.06 -8.31
CA PRO A 7 -7.03 -14.93 -7.31
C PRO A 7 -6.01 -15.83 -6.59
N GLY A 8 -6.21 -16.04 -5.30
CA GLY A 8 -5.37 -16.90 -4.46
C GLY A 8 -4.08 -16.27 -3.92
N GLN A 9 -3.77 -15.02 -4.29
CA GLN A 9 -2.54 -14.35 -3.85
C GLN A 9 -2.62 -13.83 -2.42
N ILE A 10 -1.44 -13.73 -1.77
CA ILE A 10 -1.24 -13.11 -0.47
C ILE A 10 -0.73 -11.69 -0.67
N VAL A 11 -1.40 -10.73 -0.05
CA VAL A 11 -1.14 -9.31 -0.22
C VAL A 11 -0.92 -8.64 1.13
N TYR A 12 0.09 -7.77 1.24
CA TYR A 12 0.23 -6.86 2.36
C TYR A 12 -0.22 -5.45 1.96
N ASP A 13 -0.90 -4.78 2.88
CA ASP A 13 -1.22 -3.35 2.80
C ASP A 13 -0.66 -2.66 4.05
N ILE A 14 0.51 -2.06 3.90
CA ILE A 14 1.28 -1.42 4.98
C ILE A 14 0.93 0.07 5.03
N GLY A 15 0.48 0.53 6.20
CA GLY A 15 -0.13 1.84 6.36
C GLY A 15 -1.51 1.88 5.73
N CYS A 16 -2.36 0.91 6.11
CA CYS A 16 -3.64 0.66 5.44
C CYS A 16 -4.68 1.80 5.61
N GLY A 17 -4.52 2.65 6.62
CA GLY A 17 -5.35 3.84 6.84
C GLY A 17 -6.85 3.54 6.95
N SER A 18 -7.63 3.83 5.90
CA SER A 18 -9.06 3.51 5.82
C SER A 18 -9.35 2.09 5.34
N GLY A 19 -8.34 1.35 4.91
CA GLY A 19 -8.47 0.01 4.33
C GLY A 19 -8.94 -0.02 2.88
N SER A 20 -8.93 1.11 2.18
CA SER A 20 -9.44 1.15 0.80
C SER A 20 -8.62 0.27 -0.16
N ILE A 21 -7.29 0.25 -0.03
CA ILE A 21 -6.42 -0.64 -0.80
C ILE A 21 -6.63 -2.08 -0.38
N SER A 22 -6.72 -2.35 0.93
CA SER A 22 -6.97 -3.69 1.48
C SER A 22 -8.26 -4.30 0.94
N ILE A 23 -9.36 -3.52 0.91
CA ILE A 23 -10.65 -3.96 0.39
C ILE A 23 -10.58 -4.26 -1.10
N GLU A 24 -10.01 -3.34 -1.89
CA GLU A 24 -9.86 -3.54 -3.33
C GLU A 24 -8.96 -4.74 -3.66
N ALA A 25 -7.87 -4.92 -2.92
CA ALA A 25 -6.99 -6.07 -3.05
C ALA A 25 -7.72 -7.37 -2.72
N ALA A 26 -8.50 -7.41 -1.63
CA ALA A 26 -9.25 -8.59 -1.20
C ALA A 26 -10.30 -9.03 -2.23
N ILE A 27 -10.96 -8.07 -2.88
CA ILE A 27 -11.88 -8.35 -3.98
C ILE A 27 -11.13 -8.98 -5.17
N GLN A 28 -9.93 -8.46 -5.50
CA GLN A 28 -9.15 -8.96 -6.64
C GLN A 28 -8.51 -10.33 -6.40
N VAL A 29 -8.09 -10.63 -5.17
CA VAL A 29 -7.50 -11.95 -4.85
C VAL A 29 -8.55 -13.01 -4.52
N GLU A 30 -9.82 -12.62 -4.44
CA GLU A 30 -10.99 -13.47 -4.16
C GLU A 30 -10.88 -14.19 -2.81
N SER A 31 -11.84 -15.07 -2.49
CA SER A 31 -11.89 -15.80 -1.22
C SER A 31 -10.74 -16.80 -1.03
N SER A 32 -10.07 -17.20 -2.11
CA SER A 32 -8.88 -18.06 -2.07
C SER A 32 -7.60 -17.34 -1.73
N GLY A 33 -7.59 -16.00 -1.85
CA GLY A 33 -6.47 -15.15 -1.47
C GLY A 33 -6.64 -14.53 -0.09
N LYS A 34 -5.62 -13.81 0.36
CA LYS A 34 -5.56 -13.21 1.70
C LYS A 34 -4.92 -11.84 1.67
N VAL A 35 -5.47 -10.91 2.44
CA VAL A 35 -4.89 -9.58 2.64
C VAL A 35 -4.53 -9.38 4.10
N LEU A 36 -3.32 -8.91 4.36
CA LEU A 36 -2.80 -8.54 5.67
C LEU A 36 -2.64 -7.02 5.71
N ALA A 37 -3.58 -6.34 6.37
CA ALA A 37 -3.63 -4.90 6.50
C ALA A 37 -2.95 -4.48 7.81
N ILE A 38 -1.88 -3.68 7.74
CA ILE A 38 -1.06 -3.31 8.90
C ILE A 38 -1.12 -1.80 9.08
N ASP A 39 -1.38 -1.33 10.30
CA ASP A 39 -1.26 0.06 10.67
C ASP A 39 -0.88 0.23 12.15
N TYR A 40 -0.09 1.24 12.46
CA TYR A 40 0.29 1.58 13.83
C TYR A 40 -0.70 2.54 14.50
N ASP A 41 -1.59 3.19 13.74
CA ASP A 41 -2.64 4.05 14.27
C ASP A 41 -3.88 3.22 14.60
N LYS A 42 -4.22 3.16 15.88
CA LYS A 42 -5.40 2.46 16.37
C LYS A 42 -6.70 2.93 15.69
N LYS A 43 -6.82 4.23 15.41
CA LYS A 43 -8.00 4.79 14.73
C LYS A 43 -8.10 4.30 13.28
N ALA A 44 -6.98 4.21 12.58
CA ALA A 44 -6.92 3.64 11.24
C ALA A 44 -7.34 2.16 11.24
N VAL A 45 -6.83 1.37 12.19
CA VAL A 45 -7.22 -0.04 12.37
C VAL A 45 -8.73 -0.20 12.63
N GLU A 46 -9.30 0.61 13.51
CA GLU A 46 -10.74 0.59 13.80
C GLU A 46 -11.58 0.99 12.57
N LEU A 47 -11.13 2.00 11.83
CA LEU A 47 -11.79 2.44 10.60
C LEU A 47 -11.73 1.36 9.52
N THR A 48 -10.57 0.75 9.33
CA THR A 48 -10.39 -0.36 8.39
C THR A 48 -11.33 -1.51 8.72
N LYS A 49 -11.42 -1.95 9.97
CA LYS A 49 -12.35 -3.02 10.40
C LYS A 49 -13.81 -2.69 10.08
N LYS A 50 -14.25 -1.47 10.40
CA LYS A 50 -15.62 -1.02 10.07
C LYS A 50 -15.90 -1.02 8.57
N ASN A 51 -14.90 -0.65 7.76
CA ASN A 51 -15.07 -0.66 6.32
C ASN A 51 -15.11 -2.09 5.77
N ILE A 52 -14.28 -3.00 6.28
CA ILE A 52 -14.30 -4.43 5.90
C ILE A 52 -15.69 -5.05 6.17
N GLU A 53 -16.30 -4.79 7.33
CA GLU A 53 -17.63 -5.25 7.68
C GLU A 53 -18.69 -4.78 6.67
N LYS A 54 -18.62 -3.51 6.24
CA LYS A 54 -19.56 -2.96 5.25
C LYS A 54 -19.48 -3.65 3.87
N PHE A 55 -18.30 -4.15 3.50
CA PHE A 55 -18.09 -4.87 2.25
C PHE A 55 -18.28 -6.40 2.40
N ALA A 56 -18.58 -6.89 3.61
CA ALA A 56 -18.76 -8.31 3.92
C ALA A 56 -17.60 -9.20 3.45
N LEU A 57 -16.36 -8.71 3.57
CA LEU A 57 -15.15 -9.43 3.18
C LEU A 57 -14.60 -10.23 4.38
N SER A 58 -14.24 -11.50 4.15
CA SER A 58 -13.70 -12.39 5.17
C SER A 58 -12.22 -12.72 5.01
N ASN A 59 -11.61 -12.29 3.90
CA ASN A 59 -10.22 -12.61 3.54
C ASN A 59 -9.22 -11.50 3.87
N ILE A 60 -9.57 -10.57 4.78
CA ILE A 60 -8.70 -9.51 5.27
C ILE A 60 -8.44 -9.69 6.77
N SER A 61 -7.18 -9.73 7.16
CA SER A 61 -6.74 -9.68 8.56
C SER A 61 -6.13 -8.33 8.87
N VAL A 62 -6.65 -7.62 9.88
CA VAL A 62 -6.15 -6.30 10.28
C VAL A 62 -5.22 -6.45 11.48
N ILE A 63 -3.98 -5.97 11.34
CA ILE A 63 -2.91 -6.10 12.31
C ILE A 63 -2.56 -4.70 12.84
N PHE A 64 -2.73 -4.50 14.14
CA PHE A 64 -2.27 -3.30 14.83
C PHE A 64 -0.80 -3.43 15.22
N GLY A 65 0.02 -2.45 14.87
CA GLY A 65 1.41 -2.37 15.30
C GLY A 65 2.35 -1.77 14.27
N ASN A 66 3.63 -1.69 14.65
CA ASN A 66 4.67 -1.22 13.78
C ASN A 66 4.95 -2.24 12.67
N ALA A 67 4.88 -1.80 11.43
CA ALA A 67 5.07 -2.67 10.27
C ALA A 67 6.46 -3.35 10.26
N LYS A 68 7.51 -2.65 10.70
CA LYS A 68 8.89 -3.21 10.76
C LYS A 68 8.99 -4.46 11.65
N GLU A 69 8.18 -4.51 12.70
CA GLU A 69 8.12 -5.67 13.61
C GLU A 69 7.15 -6.72 13.09
N LYS A 70 5.93 -6.29 12.71
CA LYS A 70 4.86 -7.20 12.35
C LYS A 70 5.12 -8.01 11.08
N ILE A 71 5.80 -7.42 10.10
CA ILE A 71 6.13 -8.12 8.85
C ILE A 71 7.04 -9.34 9.09
N LEU A 72 7.89 -9.31 10.09
CA LEU A 72 8.90 -10.37 10.32
C LEU A 72 8.28 -11.75 10.56
N ASP A 73 7.11 -11.80 11.19
CA ASP A 73 6.42 -13.04 11.58
C ASP A 73 5.40 -13.52 10.53
N LEU A 74 5.22 -12.76 9.43
CA LEU A 74 4.23 -13.08 8.42
C LEU A 74 4.78 -14.02 7.33
N GLU A 75 3.90 -14.74 6.66
CA GLU A 75 4.21 -15.57 5.49
C GLU A 75 4.65 -14.73 4.29
N GLU A 76 5.28 -15.31 3.28
CA GLU A 76 5.68 -14.58 2.07
C GLU A 76 4.48 -14.08 1.27
N ALA A 77 4.57 -12.86 0.75
CA ALA A 77 3.54 -12.20 -0.03
C ALA A 77 3.83 -12.21 -1.54
N ASP A 78 2.77 -12.24 -2.33
CA ASP A 78 2.83 -12.08 -3.78
C ASP A 78 2.87 -10.59 -4.19
N ALA A 79 2.26 -9.73 -3.37
CA ALA A 79 2.29 -8.29 -3.57
C ALA A 79 2.32 -7.54 -2.23
N ILE A 80 3.03 -6.42 -2.19
CA ILE A 80 3.11 -5.55 -1.01
C ILE A 80 2.80 -4.11 -1.44
N PHE A 81 1.77 -3.52 -0.83
CA PHE A 81 1.50 -2.10 -0.90
C PHE A 81 2.11 -1.40 0.31
N ILE A 82 2.73 -0.25 0.06
CA ILE A 82 3.29 0.61 1.10
C ILE A 82 2.69 2.01 0.93
N GLY A 83 1.90 2.42 1.93
CA GLY A 83 1.26 3.73 2.00
C GLY A 83 1.97 4.66 2.99
N GLY A 84 1.19 5.31 3.87
CA GLY A 84 1.70 6.22 4.88
C GLY A 84 2.50 5.50 5.98
N THR A 85 3.81 5.66 5.97
CA THR A 85 4.74 4.95 6.88
C THR A 85 5.38 5.83 7.95
N GLY A 86 4.95 7.12 8.03
CA GLY A 86 5.47 8.04 9.05
C GLY A 86 6.97 8.38 8.94
N GLY A 87 7.59 8.15 7.77
CA GLY A 87 9.02 8.43 7.53
C GLY A 87 9.88 7.17 7.33
N ASP A 88 9.41 6.01 7.75
CA ASP A 88 10.17 4.74 7.71
C ASP A 88 10.10 4.00 6.36
N THR A 89 9.69 4.66 5.30
CA THR A 89 9.42 4.02 3.99
C THR A 89 10.62 3.22 3.48
N LYS A 90 11.83 3.77 3.57
CA LYS A 90 13.06 3.10 3.13
C LYS A 90 13.25 1.77 3.84
N GLU A 91 13.24 1.77 5.17
CA GLU A 91 13.45 0.57 6.00
C GLU A 91 12.35 -0.47 5.76
N ILE A 92 11.11 -0.03 5.59
CA ILE A 92 9.98 -0.92 5.29
C ILE A 92 10.16 -1.59 3.92
N VAL A 93 10.67 -0.89 2.91
CA VAL A 93 11.01 -1.47 1.61
C VAL A 93 12.10 -2.54 1.75
N GLU A 94 13.17 -2.27 2.51
CA GLU A 94 14.26 -3.20 2.76
C GLU A 94 13.76 -4.49 3.46
N ILE A 95 12.92 -4.36 4.48
CA ILE A 95 12.34 -5.52 5.18
C ILE A 95 11.35 -6.27 4.26
N SER A 96 10.54 -5.54 3.53
CA SER A 96 9.52 -6.09 2.63
C SER A 96 10.12 -6.95 1.52
N GLN A 97 11.33 -6.62 1.05
CA GLN A 97 12.03 -7.42 0.06
C GLN A 97 12.20 -8.88 0.51
N ASN A 98 12.50 -9.11 1.80
CA ASN A 98 12.69 -10.45 2.34
C ASN A 98 11.38 -11.25 2.43
N LYS A 99 10.24 -10.57 2.46
CA LYS A 99 8.89 -11.16 2.55
C LYS A 99 8.16 -11.20 1.22
N LEU A 100 8.70 -10.59 0.20
CA LEU A 100 8.12 -10.64 -1.14
C LEU A 100 8.66 -11.87 -1.87
N LYS A 101 7.79 -12.68 -2.46
CA LYS A 101 8.19 -13.83 -3.29
C LYS A 101 8.97 -13.36 -4.53
N SER A 102 9.81 -14.24 -5.09
CA SER A 102 10.40 -14.00 -6.42
C SER A 102 9.29 -13.80 -7.46
N GLY A 103 9.42 -12.79 -8.33
CA GLY A 103 8.38 -12.34 -9.25
C GLY A 103 7.26 -11.51 -8.60
N GLY A 104 7.26 -11.38 -7.27
CA GLY A 104 6.29 -10.58 -6.53
C GLY A 104 6.41 -9.08 -6.80
N ARG A 105 5.35 -8.35 -6.54
CA ARG A 105 5.24 -6.91 -6.84
C ARG A 105 5.20 -6.05 -5.60
N ILE A 106 6.00 -4.97 -5.60
CA ILE A 106 5.90 -3.90 -4.61
C ILE A 106 5.27 -2.66 -5.26
N VAL A 107 4.34 -2.00 -4.55
CA VAL A 107 3.69 -0.76 -4.99
C VAL A 107 3.74 0.25 -3.84
N ILE A 108 4.34 1.40 -4.08
CA ILE A 108 4.64 2.39 -3.04
C ILE A 108 4.00 3.72 -3.41
N GLY A 109 3.20 4.28 -2.51
CA GLY A 109 2.60 5.60 -2.63
C GLY A 109 3.42 6.65 -1.88
N ILE A 110 3.91 7.68 -2.58
CA ILE A 110 4.85 8.67 -2.05
C ILE A 110 4.37 10.08 -2.37
N ILE A 111 4.48 10.98 -1.38
CA ILE A 111 4.16 12.40 -1.51
C ILE A 111 5.44 13.26 -1.46
N LEU A 112 6.44 12.86 -0.67
CA LEU A 112 7.67 13.61 -0.43
C LEU A 112 8.76 13.27 -1.45
N ILE A 113 9.43 14.28 -1.97
CA ILE A 113 10.52 14.13 -2.97
C ILE A 113 11.71 13.38 -2.35
N GLU A 114 12.04 13.66 -1.09
CA GLU A 114 13.15 13.00 -0.38
C GLU A 114 12.88 11.51 -0.22
N THR A 115 11.63 11.14 0.07
CA THR A 115 11.21 9.73 0.16
C THR A 115 11.27 9.06 -1.21
N LEU A 116 10.84 9.75 -2.27
CA LEU A 116 10.93 9.25 -3.64
C LEU A 116 12.39 8.92 -4.00
N TYR A 117 13.31 9.84 -3.73
CA TYR A 117 14.73 9.64 -4.02
C TYR A 117 15.31 8.44 -3.26
N SER A 118 15.07 8.37 -1.94
CA SER A 118 15.57 7.27 -1.10
C SER A 118 15.01 5.91 -1.49
N VAL A 119 13.72 5.84 -1.85
CA VAL A 119 13.08 4.60 -2.30
C VAL A 119 13.66 4.13 -3.64
N LEU A 120 13.86 5.02 -4.59
CA LEU A 120 14.46 4.65 -5.88
C LEU A 120 15.88 4.09 -5.71
N GLN A 121 16.70 4.70 -4.84
CA GLN A 121 18.04 4.18 -4.52
C GLN A 121 17.97 2.77 -3.91
N VAL A 122 17.06 2.54 -2.97
CA VAL A 122 16.89 1.22 -2.33
C VAL A 122 16.42 0.17 -3.33
N LEU A 123 15.45 0.49 -4.18
CA LEU A 123 14.97 -0.45 -5.19
C LEU A 123 16.08 -0.85 -6.18
N ASP A 124 16.96 0.09 -6.53
CA ASP A 124 18.13 -0.19 -7.37
C ASP A 124 19.15 -1.08 -6.63
N GLN A 125 19.51 -0.73 -5.39
CA GLN A 125 20.42 -1.53 -4.55
C GLN A 125 19.93 -2.96 -4.32
N LEU A 126 18.62 -3.14 -4.13
CA LEU A 126 17.97 -4.44 -3.95
C LEU A 126 17.69 -5.15 -5.29
N GLN A 127 18.13 -4.56 -6.40
CA GLN A 127 18.02 -5.11 -7.77
C GLN A 127 16.58 -5.39 -8.24
N PHE A 128 15.60 -4.64 -7.74
CA PHE A 128 14.24 -4.70 -8.27
C PHE A 128 14.23 -4.37 -9.77
N LYS A 129 13.37 -5.04 -10.53
CA LYS A 129 13.20 -4.86 -11.98
C LYS A 129 11.84 -4.24 -12.31
N SER A 130 11.70 -3.84 -13.58
CA SER A 130 10.44 -3.27 -14.10
C SER A 130 9.91 -2.14 -13.22
N ILE A 131 10.82 -1.25 -12.80
CA ILE A 131 10.45 -0.06 -12.03
C ILE A 131 9.62 0.85 -12.94
N ASP A 132 8.41 1.17 -12.49
CA ASP A 132 7.49 2.09 -13.17
C ASP A 132 7.09 3.19 -12.20
N ILE A 133 7.17 4.44 -12.63
CA ILE A 133 6.85 5.62 -11.84
C ILE A 133 5.70 6.35 -12.50
N THR A 134 4.61 6.55 -11.76
CA THR A 134 3.43 7.27 -12.23
C THR A 134 3.04 8.32 -11.20
N GLN A 135 2.85 9.55 -11.61
CA GLN A 135 2.31 10.60 -10.74
C GLN A 135 0.82 10.82 -11.02
N VAL A 136 0.04 10.91 -9.96
CA VAL A 136 -1.41 11.17 -10.02
C VAL A 136 -1.70 12.48 -9.33
N THR A 137 -2.34 13.40 -10.06
CA THR A 137 -2.83 14.69 -9.54
C THR A 137 -4.34 14.71 -9.56
N ILE A 138 -4.97 15.04 -8.44
CA ILE A 138 -6.43 15.08 -8.29
C ILE A 138 -6.85 16.46 -7.81
N ALA A 139 -7.89 17.01 -8.43
CA ALA A 139 -8.61 18.17 -7.93
C ALA A 139 -10.08 17.79 -7.69
N LYS A 140 -10.63 18.27 -6.58
CA LYS A 140 -12.06 18.07 -6.25
C LYS A 140 -12.78 19.40 -6.16
N SER A 141 -14.00 19.44 -6.65
CA SER A 141 -14.84 20.62 -6.50
C SER A 141 -15.26 20.83 -5.05
N ARG A 142 -15.29 22.09 -4.64
CA ARG A 142 -15.81 22.53 -3.35
C ARG A 142 -16.71 23.74 -3.56
N LYS A 143 -17.94 23.68 -3.04
CA LYS A 143 -18.85 24.84 -3.02
C LYS A 143 -18.37 25.88 -2.01
N THR A 144 -18.47 27.14 -2.41
CA THR A 144 -18.24 28.34 -1.58
C THR A 144 -19.49 29.20 -1.64
N SER A 145 -19.53 30.30 -0.89
CA SER A 145 -20.64 31.26 -0.90
C SER A 145 -20.84 31.94 -2.27
N THR A 146 -19.79 32.07 -3.07
CA THR A 146 -19.81 32.81 -4.35
C THR A 146 -19.75 31.91 -5.58
N GLY A 147 -19.56 30.58 -5.42
CA GLY A 147 -19.48 29.67 -6.57
C GLY A 147 -18.89 28.30 -6.22
N THR A 148 -18.34 27.61 -7.22
CA THR A 148 -17.68 26.32 -7.06
C THR A 148 -16.23 26.46 -7.48
N MET A 149 -15.31 26.12 -6.59
CA MET A 149 -13.87 26.12 -6.86
C MET A 149 -13.31 24.70 -6.94
N MET A 150 -12.20 24.53 -7.65
CA MET A 150 -11.44 23.28 -7.68
C MET A 150 -10.29 23.34 -6.65
N LEU A 151 -10.26 22.37 -5.72
CA LEU A 151 -9.19 22.21 -4.75
C LEU A 151 -8.26 21.10 -5.21
N ALA A 152 -7.02 21.46 -5.51
CA ALA A 152 -5.96 20.49 -5.78
C ALA A 152 -5.57 19.74 -4.51
N ARG A 153 -5.31 18.46 -4.65
CA ARG A 153 -4.66 17.62 -3.64
C ARG A 153 -3.18 17.50 -3.96
N ASN A 154 -2.37 17.17 -2.94
CA ASN A 154 -0.96 16.85 -3.20
C ASN A 154 -0.86 15.75 -4.24
N PRO A 155 0.01 15.92 -5.26
CA PRO A 155 0.32 14.84 -6.18
C PRO A 155 0.84 13.63 -5.40
N VAL A 156 0.42 12.44 -5.80
CA VAL A 156 0.93 11.18 -5.26
C VAL A 156 1.76 10.51 -6.35
N THR A 157 3.02 10.24 -6.06
CA THR A 157 3.88 9.43 -6.91
C THR A 157 3.73 7.97 -6.52
N ILE A 158 3.33 7.14 -7.47
CA ILE A 158 3.19 5.70 -7.31
C ILE A 158 4.36 5.03 -8.00
N ILE A 159 5.19 4.33 -7.24
CA ILE A 159 6.24 3.47 -7.76
C ILE A 159 5.74 2.04 -7.72
N SER A 160 5.98 1.28 -8.77
CA SER A 160 5.83 -0.18 -8.74
C SER A 160 7.06 -0.87 -9.30
N ALA A 161 7.45 -1.99 -8.69
CA ALA A 161 8.61 -2.76 -9.09
C ALA A 161 8.37 -4.26 -8.86
N THR A 162 9.21 -5.09 -9.47
CA THR A 162 9.15 -6.56 -9.37
C THR A 162 10.42 -7.06 -8.70
N LYS A 163 10.29 -7.93 -7.69
CA LYS A 163 11.42 -8.68 -7.13
C LYS A 163 11.89 -9.74 -8.11
N VAL A 164 13.19 -9.86 -8.28
CA VAL A 164 13.83 -10.92 -9.11
C VAL A 164 13.93 -12.22 -8.34
#